data_47e6d37edf83ea4c9b76fd24c84a3ad3
#
_entry.id   47e6d37edf83ea4c9b76fd24c84a3ad3
#
_cell.length_a   1.000
_cell.length_b   1.000
_cell.length_c   1.000
_cell.angle_alpha   90.00
_cell.angle_beta   90.00
_cell.angle_gamma   90.00
#
_symmetry.space_group_name_H-M   'P 1'
#
loop_
_entity.id
_entity.type
_entity.pdbx_description
1 polymer ?
#
loop_
_entity_poly.entity_id
_entity_poly.type
_entity_poly.pdbx_seq_one_letter_code
_entity_poly.pdbx_strand_id
1 'polypeptide(L)'
;PTSLACKVPSTLETNEAASLPMAYTIAVMALQFTARLRRGETVLVHAATGAVGQACIVLAQHFGARVFVTAGNETKREILHKTFGIPHEQIFSSRNAQFRDSILCATNGKGIDVVVNSLSGELMTETWSLTAKCGRFIEIGKKNAFQSHLLSMKPFDSNVAFSSIDIRDLYTQRPEEVKDIFAEVSRLIRGNVAVPTKSVTVLPISDFSSGLRKIKSGESMGKIIFTFGTHDEVIAESDLQPTPVLMRTDATYLITGGTRGIGLDLAQLMIDLGARNIVLLGRSGGSSQEVQKLLQKYAHTDVHVEAFACDVGSPEQLQDIVDVIGKDLPPVRGVIHSALLLSVCHHKCHALHNH
;
A
#
# COMPACT_ATOMS: atom_id res chain seq x y z
N PRO A 1 13.44 9.08 -12.79
CA PRO A 1 14.67 9.86 -12.94
C PRO A 1 15.73 9.05 -13.69
N THR A 2 16.53 9.70 -14.54
CA THR A 2 17.62 9.06 -15.31
C THR A 2 18.69 8.46 -14.40
N SER A 3 18.80 8.92 -13.16
CA SER A 3 19.70 8.38 -12.13
C SER A 3 19.40 6.94 -11.71
N LEU A 4 18.21 6.43 -11.99
CA LEU A 4 17.79 5.04 -11.72
C LEU A 4 17.69 4.21 -13.01
N ALA A 5 18.40 4.59 -14.03
CA ALA A 5 18.50 3.85 -15.28
C ALA A 5 19.93 3.30 -15.46
N CYS A 6 20.03 2.07 -15.94
CA CYS A 6 21.31 1.50 -16.34
C CYS A 6 21.19 0.84 -17.70
N LYS A 7 22.32 0.81 -18.41
CA LYS A 7 22.39 0.10 -19.70
C LYS A 7 22.31 -1.40 -19.45
N VAL A 8 21.37 -2.06 -20.10
CA VAL A 8 21.25 -3.51 -20.07
C VAL A 8 22.43 -4.12 -20.85
N PRO A 9 23.18 -5.07 -20.28
CA PRO A 9 24.18 -5.82 -21.01
C PRO A 9 23.57 -6.51 -22.24
N SER A 10 24.28 -6.49 -23.36
CA SER A 10 23.82 -7.13 -24.61
C SER A 10 23.70 -8.65 -24.52
N THR A 11 24.24 -9.24 -23.48
CA THR A 11 24.17 -10.69 -23.18
C THR A 11 22.88 -11.12 -22.51
N LEU A 12 22.03 -10.16 -22.08
CA LEU A 12 20.78 -10.45 -21.38
C LEU A 12 19.57 -10.24 -22.30
N GLU A 13 18.71 -11.21 -22.32
CA GLU A 13 17.38 -11.08 -22.91
C GLU A 13 16.51 -10.08 -22.12
N THR A 14 15.55 -9.43 -22.78
CA THR A 14 14.70 -8.39 -22.15
C THR A 14 13.98 -8.90 -20.91
N ASN A 15 13.45 -10.12 -20.95
CA ASN A 15 12.76 -10.73 -19.81
C ASN A 15 13.72 -11.04 -18.65
N GLU A 16 14.94 -11.46 -18.97
CA GLU A 16 15.99 -11.67 -17.96
C GLU A 16 16.37 -10.35 -17.29
N ALA A 17 16.62 -9.32 -18.10
CA ALA A 17 16.94 -7.98 -17.63
C ALA A 17 15.85 -7.40 -16.72
N ALA A 18 14.57 -7.59 -17.06
CA ALA A 18 13.44 -7.15 -16.25
C ALA A 18 13.34 -7.85 -14.88
N SER A 19 13.96 -9.01 -14.71
CA SER A 19 13.96 -9.76 -13.44
C SER A 19 14.91 -9.17 -12.39
N LEU A 20 15.93 -8.42 -12.78
CA LEU A 20 17.05 -8.01 -11.95
C LEU A 20 16.79 -6.80 -11.03
N PRO A 21 16.33 -5.63 -11.51
CA PRO A 21 16.48 -4.37 -10.79
C PRO A 21 15.88 -4.39 -9.39
N MET A 22 14.59 -4.65 -9.28
CA MET A 22 13.90 -4.62 -7.98
C MET A 22 14.39 -5.69 -7.02
N ALA A 23 14.64 -6.90 -7.50
CA ALA A 23 15.08 -8.00 -6.64
C ALA A 23 16.45 -7.70 -6.02
N TYR A 24 17.39 -7.25 -6.83
CA TYR A 24 18.73 -6.91 -6.37
C TYR A 24 18.79 -5.60 -5.58
N THR A 25 17.94 -4.62 -5.88
CA THR A 25 17.85 -3.40 -5.06
C THR A 25 17.49 -3.72 -3.62
N ILE A 26 16.48 -4.58 -3.40
CA ILE A 26 16.10 -5.00 -2.05
C ILE A 26 17.21 -5.86 -1.42
N ALA A 27 17.81 -6.78 -2.16
CA ALA A 27 18.85 -7.65 -1.63
C ALA A 27 20.14 -6.89 -1.26
N VAL A 28 20.57 -5.93 -2.09
CA VAL A 28 21.73 -5.05 -1.82
C VAL A 28 21.44 -4.18 -0.61
N MET A 29 20.26 -3.56 -0.56
CA MET A 29 19.85 -2.76 0.59
C MET A 29 19.87 -3.60 1.88
N ALA A 30 19.27 -4.81 1.85
CA ALA A 30 19.17 -5.66 3.02
C ALA A 30 20.55 -6.15 3.50
N LEU A 31 21.34 -6.71 2.60
CA LEU A 31 22.57 -7.43 2.99
C LEU A 31 23.78 -6.52 3.07
N GLN A 32 23.95 -5.59 2.14
CA GLN A 32 25.14 -4.76 2.06
C GLN A 32 25.01 -3.46 2.86
N PHE A 33 23.94 -2.69 2.63
CA PHE A 33 23.81 -1.38 3.27
C PHE A 33 23.26 -1.48 4.70
N THR A 34 22.22 -2.30 4.94
CA THR A 34 21.58 -2.39 6.26
C THR A 34 22.27 -3.40 7.17
N ALA A 35 22.38 -4.66 6.76
CA ALA A 35 22.99 -5.70 7.58
C ALA A 35 24.52 -5.63 7.59
N ARG A 36 25.14 -5.04 6.58
CA ARG A 36 26.61 -5.00 6.41
C ARG A 36 27.22 -6.39 6.56
N LEU A 37 26.68 -7.33 5.78
CA LEU A 37 27.04 -8.74 5.81
C LEU A 37 28.53 -8.92 5.61
N ARG A 38 29.13 -9.79 6.42
CA ARG A 38 30.57 -10.09 6.39
C ARG A 38 30.82 -11.53 5.96
N ARG A 39 32.00 -11.76 5.41
CA ARG A 39 32.46 -13.11 5.06
C ARG A 39 32.45 -14.00 6.30
N GLY A 40 31.94 -15.23 6.13
CA GLY A 40 31.91 -16.26 7.19
C GLY A 40 30.67 -16.13 8.13
N GLU A 41 29.87 -15.05 8.03
CA GLU A 41 28.62 -14.96 8.79
C GLU A 41 27.57 -15.91 8.22
N THR A 42 26.56 -16.22 9.04
CA THR A 42 25.41 -17.02 8.66
C THR A 42 24.26 -16.09 8.24
N VAL A 43 23.56 -16.43 7.15
CA VAL A 43 22.38 -15.71 6.66
C VAL A 43 21.20 -16.65 6.54
N LEU A 44 20.05 -16.28 7.11
CA LEU A 44 18.78 -16.96 6.88
C LEU A 44 17.91 -16.15 5.92
N VAL A 45 17.48 -16.78 4.82
CA VAL A 45 16.60 -16.15 3.83
C VAL A 45 15.27 -16.89 3.80
N HIS A 46 14.19 -16.20 4.16
CA HIS A 46 12.83 -16.72 4.03
C HIS A 46 12.28 -16.49 2.62
N ALA A 47 11.27 -17.30 2.23
CA ALA A 47 10.70 -17.28 0.88
C ALA A 47 11.77 -17.33 -0.23
N ALA A 48 12.78 -18.15 -0.02
CA ALA A 48 14.03 -18.20 -0.76
C ALA A 48 13.87 -18.45 -2.28
N THR A 49 12.78 -19.09 -2.72
CA THR A 49 12.49 -19.31 -4.15
C THR A 49 11.89 -18.10 -4.87
N GLY A 50 11.50 -17.05 -4.16
CA GLY A 50 11.04 -15.79 -4.75
C GLY A 50 12.20 -14.98 -5.33
N ALA A 51 11.91 -14.00 -6.18
CA ALA A 51 12.95 -13.19 -6.85
C ALA A 51 13.91 -12.51 -5.87
N VAL A 52 13.41 -11.90 -4.80
CA VAL A 52 14.24 -11.26 -3.76
C VAL A 52 15.04 -12.30 -2.99
N GLY A 53 14.42 -13.44 -2.64
CA GLY A 53 15.12 -14.52 -1.94
C GLY A 53 16.29 -15.07 -2.75
N GLN A 54 16.10 -15.30 -4.05
CA GLN A 54 17.18 -15.75 -4.95
C GLN A 54 18.31 -14.71 -5.05
N ALA A 55 17.97 -13.42 -5.18
CA ALA A 55 18.95 -12.34 -5.20
C ALA A 55 19.74 -12.29 -3.87
N CYS A 56 19.08 -12.47 -2.73
CA CYS A 56 19.74 -12.55 -1.42
C CYS A 56 20.68 -13.74 -1.33
N ILE A 57 20.31 -14.92 -1.85
CA ILE A 57 21.18 -16.11 -1.89
C ILE A 57 22.44 -15.81 -2.70
N VAL A 58 22.28 -15.32 -3.93
CA VAL A 58 23.41 -15.00 -4.82
C VAL A 58 24.38 -14.01 -4.16
N LEU A 59 23.87 -12.93 -3.58
CA LEU A 59 24.71 -11.94 -2.91
C LEU A 59 25.37 -12.48 -1.64
N ALA A 60 24.65 -13.25 -0.82
CA ALA A 60 25.20 -13.84 0.39
C ALA A 60 26.35 -14.81 0.06
N GLN A 61 26.18 -15.62 -0.98
CA GLN A 61 27.26 -16.51 -1.48
C GLN A 61 28.44 -15.71 -2.04
N HIS A 62 28.18 -14.64 -2.79
CA HIS A 62 29.21 -13.74 -3.30
C HIS A 62 30.04 -13.10 -2.16
N PHE A 63 29.39 -12.71 -1.07
CA PHE A 63 30.08 -12.19 0.13
C PHE A 63 30.74 -13.27 0.99
N GLY A 64 30.62 -14.56 0.63
CA GLY A 64 31.20 -15.67 1.33
C GLY A 64 30.51 -16.00 2.66
N ALA A 65 29.23 -15.74 2.78
CA ALA A 65 28.40 -16.10 3.93
C ALA A 65 27.89 -17.55 3.80
N ARG A 66 27.60 -18.19 4.94
CA ARG A 66 26.92 -19.48 5.01
C ARG A 66 25.42 -19.27 4.94
N VAL A 67 24.75 -19.79 3.89
CA VAL A 67 23.36 -19.50 3.58
C VAL A 67 22.44 -20.60 4.10
N PHE A 68 21.46 -20.22 4.90
CA PHE A 68 20.32 -21.01 5.33
C PHE A 68 19.05 -20.47 4.66
N VAL A 69 18.15 -21.36 4.27
CA VAL A 69 16.94 -20.95 3.53
C VAL A 69 15.69 -21.66 4.00
N THR A 70 14.54 -21.04 3.80
CA THR A 70 13.26 -21.71 3.98
C THR A 70 12.39 -21.66 2.72
N ALA A 71 11.66 -22.75 2.49
CA ALA A 71 10.69 -22.86 1.39
C ALA A 71 9.47 -23.69 1.78
N GLY A 72 8.32 -23.40 1.14
CA GLY A 72 7.02 -23.91 1.56
C GLY A 72 6.69 -25.36 1.19
N ASN A 73 7.39 -25.98 0.24
CA ASN A 73 7.18 -27.38 -0.17
C ASN A 73 8.49 -28.03 -0.66
N GLU A 74 8.42 -29.35 -0.85
CA GLU A 74 9.60 -30.14 -1.24
C GLU A 74 10.14 -29.73 -2.60
N THR A 75 9.29 -29.53 -3.59
CA THR A 75 9.71 -29.10 -4.93
C THR A 75 10.53 -27.81 -4.88
N LYS A 76 10.08 -26.84 -4.07
CA LYS A 76 10.81 -25.57 -3.87
C LYS A 76 12.16 -25.78 -3.17
N ARG A 77 12.22 -26.69 -2.21
CA ARG A 77 13.47 -27.03 -1.50
C ARG A 77 14.48 -27.70 -2.43
N GLU A 78 14.02 -28.64 -3.24
CA GLU A 78 14.86 -29.32 -4.24
C GLU A 78 15.42 -28.35 -5.30
N ILE A 79 14.62 -27.38 -5.74
CA ILE A 79 15.10 -26.32 -6.65
C ILE A 79 16.23 -25.50 -6.00
N LEU A 80 16.10 -25.13 -4.72
CA LEU A 80 17.15 -24.39 -4.02
C LEU A 80 18.45 -25.16 -3.94
N HIS A 81 18.37 -26.46 -3.65
CA HIS A 81 19.53 -27.34 -3.65
C HIS A 81 20.19 -27.41 -5.04
N LYS A 82 19.43 -27.75 -6.07
CA LYS A 82 19.95 -27.95 -7.44
C LYS A 82 20.46 -26.67 -8.08
N THR A 83 19.78 -25.54 -7.84
CA THR A 83 20.07 -24.28 -8.54
C THR A 83 21.20 -23.49 -7.87
N PHE A 84 21.21 -23.45 -6.54
CA PHE A 84 22.13 -22.61 -5.78
C PHE A 84 23.18 -23.41 -5.00
N GLY A 85 23.18 -24.75 -5.09
CA GLY A 85 24.13 -25.61 -4.39
C GLY A 85 24.01 -25.57 -2.87
N ILE A 86 22.83 -25.17 -2.34
CA ILE A 86 22.62 -25.11 -0.90
C ILE A 86 22.47 -26.54 -0.36
N PRO A 87 23.26 -26.96 0.64
CA PRO A 87 23.15 -28.29 1.24
C PRO A 87 21.75 -28.52 1.84
N HIS A 88 21.25 -29.76 1.76
CA HIS A 88 19.91 -30.10 2.28
C HIS A 88 19.75 -29.77 3.78
N GLU A 89 20.80 -29.91 4.57
CA GLU A 89 20.82 -29.57 6.00
C GLU A 89 20.76 -28.05 6.28
N GLN A 90 20.79 -27.22 5.24
CA GLN A 90 20.60 -25.77 5.33
C GLN A 90 19.27 -25.30 4.72
N ILE A 91 18.41 -26.25 4.29
CA ILE A 91 17.13 -25.95 3.65
C ILE A 91 15.97 -26.46 4.53
N PHE A 92 15.12 -25.57 5.01
CA PHE A 92 14.05 -25.88 5.95
C PHE A 92 12.66 -25.57 5.41
N SER A 93 11.63 -26.16 6.05
CA SER A 93 10.24 -25.84 5.76
C SER A 93 9.84 -24.50 6.40
N SER A 94 9.14 -23.65 5.65
CA SER A 94 8.52 -22.42 6.19
C SER A 94 7.06 -22.61 6.61
N ARG A 95 6.56 -23.86 6.72
CA ARG A 95 5.13 -24.13 7.03
C ARG A 95 4.82 -24.22 8.51
N ASN A 96 5.82 -24.45 9.33
CA ASN A 96 5.71 -24.54 10.78
C ASN A 96 7.01 -24.05 11.43
N ALA A 97 6.99 -23.89 12.75
CA ALA A 97 8.12 -23.38 13.52
C ALA A 97 9.26 -24.37 13.74
N GLN A 98 9.18 -25.62 13.23
CA GLN A 98 10.22 -26.64 13.42
C GLN A 98 11.57 -26.25 12.82
N PHE A 99 11.59 -25.33 11.84
CA PHE A 99 12.85 -24.83 11.30
C PHE A 99 13.73 -24.19 12.37
N ARG A 100 13.14 -23.64 13.44
CA ARG A 100 13.86 -23.01 14.54
C ARG A 100 14.82 -23.97 15.20
N ASP A 101 14.33 -25.10 15.69
CA ASP A 101 15.14 -26.08 16.41
C ASP A 101 16.18 -26.73 15.48
N SER A 102 15.81 -26.96 14.23
CA SER A 102 16.72 -27.45 13.20
C SER A 102 17.88 -26.48 12.92
N ILE A 103 17.62 -25.18 12.83
CA ILE A 103 18.63 -24.14 12.64
C ILE A 103 19.53 -24.03 13.88
N LEU A 104 18.95 -24.05 15.09
CA LEU A 104 19.75 -24.03 16.32
C LEU A 104 20.70 -25.24 16.38
N CYS A 105 20.22 -26.42 16.01
CA CYS A 105 21.08 -27.61 15.92
C CYS A 105 22.19 -27.39 14.88
N ALA A 106 21.88 -26.94 13.67
CA ALA A 106 22.86 -26.71 12.58
C ALA A 106 23.86 -25.58 12.87
N THR A 107 23.56 -24.72 13.84
CA THR A 107 24.43 -23.61 14.29
C THR A 107 25.02 -23.81 15.68
N ASN A 108 24.92 -25.04 16.24
CA ASN A 108 25.37 -25.37 17.59
C ASN A 108 24.83 -24.40 18.66
N GLY A 109 23.58 -24.03 18.56
CA GLY A 109 22.90 -23.10 19.47
C GLY A 109 23.26 -21.62 19.29
N LYS A 110 24.16 -21.26 18.37
CA LYS A 110 24.56 -19.87 18.14
C LYS A 110 23.43 -19.01 17.55
N GLY A 111 22.58 -19.57 16.71
CA GLY A 111 21.60 -18.84 15.90
C GLY A 111 22.20 -18.25 14.61
N ILE A 112 21.53 -17.26 14.04
CA ILE A 112 21.84 -16.69 12.72
C ILE A 112 22.31 -15.23 12.85
N ASP A 113 23.44 -14.92 12.21
CA ASP A 113 24.03 -13.57 12.27
C ASP A 113 23.20 -12.53 11.50
N VAL A 114 22.62 -12.89 10.34
CA VAL A 114 21.76 -12.01 9.54
C VAL A 114 20.49 -12.76 9.11
N VAL A 115 19.35 -12.20 9.42
CA VAL A 115 18.04 -12.71 8.98
C VAL A 115 17.42 -11.77 7.97
N VAL A 116 16.99 -12.29 6.82
CA VAL A 116 16.12 -11.59 5.85
C VAL A 116 14.73 -12.20 5.95
N ASN A 117 13.83 -11.49 6.65
CA ASN A 117 12.50 -11.99 6.98
C ASN A 117 11.42 -11.48 6.04
N SER A 118 10.51 -12.38 5.68
CA SER A 118 9.25 -12.08 4.98
C SER A 118 8.07 -12.88 5.55
N LEU A 119 8.30 -13.64 6.64
CA LEU A 119 7.26 -14.38 7.35
C LEU A 119 6.50 -13.45 8.29
N SER A 120 5.33 -13.89 8.74
CA SER A 120 4.47 -13.11 9.62
C SER A 120 3.92 -13.94 10.78
N GLY A 121 3.40 -13.26 11.82
CA GLY A 121 2.81 -13.88 12.98
C GLY A 121 3.82 -14.71 13.79
N GLU A 122 3.41 -15.89 14.25
CA GLU A 122 4.24 -16.80 15.04
C GLU A 122 5.58 -17.15 14.38
N LEU A 123 5.57 -17.41 13.06
CA LEU A 123 6.80 -17.75 12.34
C LEU A 123 7.83 -16.61 12.35
N MET A 124 7.39 -15.35 12.34
CA MET A 124 8.29 -14.21 12.53
C MET A 124 8.83 -14.17 13.96
N THR A 125 8.01 -14.42 14.97
CA THR A 125 8.42 -14.44 16.38
C THR A 125 9.49 -15.51 16.62
N GLU A 126 9.28 -16.70 16.08
CA GLU A 126 10.27 -17.78 16.15
C GLU A 126 11.57 -17.42 15.42
N THR A 127 11.46 -16.81 14.25
CA THR A 127 12.63 -16.33 13.51
C THR A 127 13.38 -15.22 14.25
N TRP A 128 12.66 -14.30 14.91
CA TRP A 128 13.26 -13.24 15.72
C TRP A 128 14.10 -13.83 16.88
N SER A 129 13.61 -14.90 17.51
CA SER A 129 14.31 -15.60 18.58
C SER A 129 15.58 -16.34 18.12
N LEU A 130 15.72 -16.62 16.83
CA LEU A 130 16.88 -17.26 16.21
C LEU A 130 18.05 -16.33 15.94
N THR A 131 17.85 -15.02 16.03
CA THR A 131 18.90 -14.05 15.72
C THR A 131 20.03 -14.18 16.73
N ALA A 132 21.25 -14.40 16.27
CA ALA A 132 22.44 -14.59 17.09
C ALA A 132 22.76 -13.29 17.87
N LYS A 133 23.61 -13.41 18.92
CA LYS A 133 24.16 -12.23 19.61
C LYS A 133 24.87 -11.31 18.62
N CYS A 134 24.60 -10.00 18.72
CA CYS A 134 25.06 -8.98 17.78
C CYS A 134 24.56 -9.18 16.33
N GLY A 135 23.50 -9.98 16.16
CA GLY A 135 22.89 -10.26 14.86
C GLY A 135 22.02 -9.10 14.35
N ARG A 136 21.61 -9.21 13.11
CA ARG A 136 20.77 -8.21 12.44
C ARG A 136 19.55 -8.91 11.81
N PHE A 137 18.38 -8.42 12.15
CA PHE A 137 17.11 -8.90 11.63
C PHE A 137 16.55 -7.85 10.65
N ILE A 138 16.43 -8.22 9.39
CA ILE A 138 15.97 -7.35 8.31
C ILE A 138 14.58 -7.79 7.89
N GLU A 139 13.58 -6.99 8.21
CA GLU A 139 12.18 -7.20 7.84
C GLU A 139 11.89 -6.56 6.49
N ILE A 140 11.55 -7.37 5.50
CA ILE A 140 11.13 -6.91 4.17
C ILE A 140 9.63 -7.10 3.93
N GLY A 141 8.94 -7.81 4.84
CA GLY A 141 7.49 -7.99 4.82
C GLY A 141 6.76 -6.81 5.44
N LYS A 142 5.50 -6.60 5.05
CA LYS A 142 4.65 -5.51 5.58
C LYS A 142 3.46 -6.00 6.40
N LYS A 143 3.13 -7.29 6.32
CA LYS A 143 1.90 -7.83 6.92
C LYS A 143 1.84 -7.62 8.43
N ASN A 144 2.95 -7.80 9.14
CA ASN A 144 2.99 -7.63 10.59
C ASN A 144 2.83 -6.16 11.01
N ALA A 145 3.42 -5.22 10.25
CA ALA A 145 3.25 -3.79 10.50
C ALA A 145 1.78 -3.36 10.38
N PHE A 146 1.08 -3.84 9.35
CA PHE A 146 -0.35 -3.56 9.17
C PHE A 146 -1.24 -4.21 10.24
N GLN A 147 -0.81 -5.32 10.83
CA GLN A 147 -1.56 -6.05 11.87
C GLN A 147 -1.14 -5.66 13.29
N SER A 148 -0.25 -4.69 13.48
CA SER A 148 0.27 -4.25 14.79
C SER A 148 0.77 -5.42 15.65
N HIS A 149 1.49 -6.36 15.04
CA HIS A 149 2.03 -7.53 15.72
C HIS A 149 3.09 -7.14 16.75
N LEU A 150 2.98 -7.70 17.97
CA LEU A 150 3.93 -7.43 19.06
C LEU A 150 5.18 -8.31 18.93
N LEU A 151 6.35 -7.71 19.10
CA LEU A 151 7.63 -8.40 19.06
C LEU A 151 8.28 -8.38 20.45
N SER A 152 8.85 -9.52 20.87
CA SER A 152 9.56 -9.61 22.13
C SER A 152 10.81 -8.72 22.13
N MET A 153 11.02 -7.98 23.22
CA MET A 153 12.22 -7.16 23.41
C MET A 153 13.46 -7.98 23.82
N LYS A 154 13.29 -9.26 24.20
CA LYS A 154 14.35 -10.10 24.74
C LYS A 154 15.63 -10.19 23.88
N PRO A 155 15.57 -10.32 22.53
CA PRO A 155 16.78 -10.37 21.71
C PRO A 155 17.63 -9.10 21.79
N PHE A 156 17.06 -7.95 22.11
CA PHE A 156 17.84 -6.70 22.26
C PHE A 156 18.83 -6.74 23.41
N ASP A 157 18.61 -7.57 24.45
CA ASP A 157 19.60 -7.80 25.52
C ASP A 157 20.93 -8.42 25.00
N SER A 158 20.88 -8.96 23.78
CA SER A 158 22.03 -9.57 23.11
C SER A 158 22.60 -8.69 21.97
N ASN A 159 22.37 -7.39 21.99
CA ASN A 159 22.78 -6.42 20.98
C ASN A 159 22.28 -6.75 19.57
N VAL A 160 21.09 -7.33 19.44
CA VAL A 160 20.47 -7.62 18.16
C VAL A 160 19.87 -6.33 17.60
N ALA A 161 20.10 -6.05 16.31
CA ALA A 161 19.48 -4.93 15.61
C ALA A 161 18.29 -5.42 14.80
N PHE A 162 17.19 -4.66 14.84
CA PHE A 162 16.01 -4.83 13.98
C PHE A 162 15.90 -3.67 13.00
N SER A 163 15.74 -3.96 11.72
CA SER A 163 15.54 -2.96 10.68
C SER A 163 14.43 -3.37 9.73
N SER A 164 13.50 -2.47 9.45
CA SER A 164 12.47 -2.66 8.42
C SER A 164 12.87 -1.94 7.15
N ILE A 165 12.64 -2.57 6.00
CA ILE A 165 12.96 -2.03 4.68
C ILE A 165 11.68 -1.82 3.88
N ASP A 166 11.44 -0.59 3.41
CA ASP A 166 10.48 -0.28 2.36
C ASP A 166 11.14 0.59 1.30
N ILE A 167 11.39 -0.01 0.13
CA ILE A 167 12.04 0.72 -0.96
C ILE A 167 11.19 1.86 -1.51
N ARG A 168 9.84 1.78 -1.39
CA ARG A 168 8.94 2.86 -1.87
C ARG A 168 9.08 4.10 -0.99
N ASP A 169 9.07 3.90 0.32
CA ASP A 169 9.25 5.01 1.27
C ASP A 169 10.64 5.61 1.13
N LEU A 170 11.66 4.76 0.98
CA LEU A 170 13.03 5.22 0.77
C LEU A 170 13.16 6.04 -0.51
N TYR A 171 12.54 5.58 -1.61
CA TYR A 171 12.53 6.29 -2.88
C TYR A 171 11.92 7.69 -2.76
N THR A 172 10.88 7.82 -1.95
CA THR A 172 10.16 9.10 -1.76
C THR A 172 10.90 10.03 -0.80
N GLN A 173 11.43 9.48 0.31
CA GLN A 173 12.01 10.27 1.40
C GLN A 173 13.51 10.49 1.27
N ARG A 174 14.24 9.55 0.63
CA ARG A 174 15.70 9.54 0.53
C ARG A 174 16.19 9.09 -0.85
N PRO A 175 15.84 9.82 -1.92
CA PRO A 175 16.14 9.41 -3.29
C PRO A 175 17.65 9.23 -3.58
N GLU A 176 18.53 9.96 -2.91
CA GLU A 176 19.98 9.83 -3.08
C GLU A 176 20.50 8.49 -2.55
N GLU A 177 19.97 7.99 -1.41
CA GLU A 177 20.33 6.65 -0.90
C GLU A 177 19.91 5.55 -1.89
N VAL A 178 18.74 5.70 -2.51
CA VAL A 178 18.28 4.75 -3.54
C VAL A 178 19.18 4.78 -4.77
N LYS A 179 19.66 5.95 -5.14
CA LYS A 179 20.61 6.13 -6.24
C LYS A 179 21.92 5.38 -5.99
N ASP A 180 22.47 5.48 -4.76
CA ASP A 180 23.68 4.75 -4.38
C ASP A 180 23.47 3.24 -4.41
N ILE A 181 22.35 2.76 -3.87
CA ILE A 181 21.96 1.35 -3.92
C ILE A 181 21.84 0.88 -5.37
N PHE A 182 21.19 1.67 -6.23
CA PHE A 182 21.00 1.31 -7.63
C PHE A 182 22.32 1.36 -8.44
N ALA A 183 23.22 2.26 -8.12
CA ALA A 183 24.57 2.28 -8.69
C ALA A 183 25.33 1.00 -8.38
N GLU A 184 25.21 0.51 -7.15
CA GLU A 184 25.81 -0.77 -6.74
C GLU A 184 25.15 -1.97 -7.46
N VAL A 185 23.82 -1.99 -7.58
CA VAL A 185 23.11 -3.02 -8.39
C VAL A 185 23.61 -3.00 -9.82
N SER A 186 23.78 -1.81 -10.43
CA SER A 186 24.30 -1.67 -11.78
C SER A 186 25.74 -2.20 -11.90
N ARG A 187 26.58 -1.99 -10.88
CA ARG A 187 27.94 -2.53 -10.81
C ARG A 187 27.92 -4.07 -10.75
N LEU A 188 27.05 -4.66 -9.94
CA LEU A 188 26.89 -6.11 -9.79
C LEU A 188 26.39 -6.77 -11.06
N ILE A 189 25.47 -6.12 -11.79
CA ILE A 189 24.97 -6.59 -13.10
C ILE A 189 26.13 -6.60 -14.11
N ARG A 190 26.87 -5.50 -14.23
CA ARG A 190 28.01 -5.41 -15.16
C ARG A 190 29.14 -6.39 -14.80
N GLY A 191 29.32 -6.67 -13.54
CA GLY A 191 30.29 -7.65 -13.04
C GLY A 191 29.84 -9.11 -13.11
N ASN A 192 28.67 -9.40 -13.68
CA ASN A 192 28.06 -10.74 -13.75
C ASN A 192 27.86 -11.40 -12.37
N VAL A 193 27.81 -10.62 -11.29
CA VAL A 193 27.47 -11.11 -9.96
C VAL A 193 25.95 -11.22 -9.82
N ALA A 194 25.24 -10.16 -10.22
CA ALA A 194 23.78 -10.20 -10.30
C ALA A 194 23.36 -10.99 -11.56
N VAL A 195 22.79 -12.16 -11.33
CA VAL A 195 22.30 -13.05 -12.38
C VAL A 195 20.79 -13.06 -12.45
N PRO A 196 20.19 -13.31 -13.65
CA PRO A 196 18.74 -13.38 -13.79
C PRO A 196 18.09 -14.35 -12.81
N THR A 197 16.91 -13.97 -12.33
CA THR A 197 16.08 -14.83 -11.49
C THR A 197 15.76 -16.13 -12.22
N LYS A 198 16.00 -17.26 -11.58
CA LYS A 198 15.57 -18.56 -12.10
C LYS A 198 14.06 -18.73 -11.95
N SER A 199 13.44 -19.50 -12.84
CA SER A 199 11.99 -19.70 -12.85
C SER A 199 11.20 -18.41 -13.12
N VAL A 200 11.52 -17.72 -14.19
CA VAL A 200 10.73 -16.58 -14.69
C VAL A 200 9.46 -17.08 -15.35
N THR A 201 8.31 -16.55 -14.94
CA THR A 201 7.02 -16.78 -15.60
C THR A 201 6.70 -15.56 -16.45
N VAL A 202 6.62 -15.74 -17.77
CA VAL A 202 6.26 -14.65 -18.69
C VAL A 202 4.77 -14.81 -19.03
N LEU A 203 4.01 -13.74 -18.88
CA LEU A 203 2.58 -13.66 -19.19
C LEU A 203 2.32 -12.44 -20.08
N PRO A 204 1.35 -12.49 -21.01
CA PRO A 204 0.89 -11.29 -21.69
C PRO A 204 0.19 -10.36 -20.67
N ILE A 205 0.19 -9.07 -20.92
CA ILE A 205 -0.44 -8.09 -20.04
C ILE A 205 -1.95 -8.33 -19.86
N SER A 206 -2.62 -8.91 -20.84
CA SER A 206 -4.02 -9.36 -20.77
C SER A 206 -4.27 -10.33 -19.61
N ASP A 207 -3.26 -11.12 -19.20
CA ASP A 207 -3.32 -12.06 -18.09
C ASP A 207 -2.89 -11.48 -16.74
N PHE A 208 -2.83 -10.15 -16.62
CA PHE A 208 -2.36 -9.45 -15.42
C PHE A 208 -3.04 -9.96 -14.12
N SER A 209 -4.36 -10.07 -14.13
CA SER A 209 -5.13 -10.58 -12.98
C SER A 209 -4.76 -12.00 -12.57
N SER A 210 -4.45 -12.86 -13.54
CA SER A 210 -3.98 -14.23 -13.30
C SER A 210 -2.60 -14.24 -12.63
N GLY A 211 -1.69 -13.40 -13.13
CA GLY A 211 -0.36 -13.23 -12.54
C GLY A 211 -0.41 -12.75 -11.08
N LEU A 212 -1.27 -11.77 -10.77
CA LEU A 212 -1.46 -11.30 -9.39
C LEU A 212 -2.04 -12.39 -8.48
N ARG A 213 -2.98 -13.20 -8.95
CA ARG A 213 -3.51 -14.34 -8.18
C ARG A 213 -2.41 -15.35 -7.84
N LYS A 214 -1.52 -15.69 -8.78
CA LYS A 214 -0.38 -16.58 -8.55
C LYS A 214 0.60 -16.04 -7.51
N ILE A 215 0.82 -14.73 -7.47
CA ILE A 215 1.64 -14.11 -6.42
C ILE A 215 0.93 -14.23 -5.06
N LYS A 216 -0.36 -13.92 -5.01
CA LYS A 216 -1.15 -13.93 -3.77
C LYS A 216 -1.29 -15.34 -3.16
N SER A 217 -1.41 -16.39 -3.98
CA SER A 217 -1.48 -17.78 -3.52
C SER A 217 -0.14 -18.31 -2.99
N GLY A 218 0.98 -17.61 -3.27
CA GLY A 218 2.32 -18.06 -2.93
C GLY A 218 2.81 -19.27 -3.75
N GLU A 219 2.13 -19.62 -4.82
CA GLU A 219 2.54 -20.70 -5.73
C GLU A 219 3.69 -20.30 -6.63
N SER A 220 3.78 -19.02 -6.96
CA SER A 220 4.84 -18.50 -7.84
C SER A 220 6.23 -18.75 -7.27
N MET A 221 7.15 -19.02 -8.19
CA MET A 221 8.59 -19.06 -7.94
C MET A 221 9.26 -18.00 -8.83
N GLY A 222 10.36 -17.46 -8.37
CA GLY A 222 11.11 -16.47 -9.12
C GLY A 222 10.31 -15.18 -9.38
N LYS A 223 10.21 -14.79 -10.64
CA LYS A 223 9.61 -13.53 -11.08
C LYS A 223 8.49 -13.75 -12.07
N ILE A 224 7.39 -13.01 -11.93
CA ILE A 224 6.39 -12.87 -12.98
C ILE A 224 6.70 -11.60 -13.77
N ILE A 225 6.75 -11.72 -15.09
CA ILE A 225 7.00 -10.65 -16.03
C ILE A 225 5.82 -10.56 -16.98
N PHE A 226 5.33 -9.35 -17.20
CA PHE A 226 4.28 -9.10 -18.18
C PHE A 226 4.91 -8.51 -19.45
N THR A 227 4.53 -9.05 -20.59
CA THR A 227 4.92 -8.55 -21.91
C THR A 227 3.79 -7.75 -22.53
N PHE A 228 4.13 -6.77 -23.32
CA PHE A 228 3.19 -5.95 -24.09
C PHE A 228 3.36 -6.29 -25.57
N GLY A 229 2.40 -7.03 -26.11
CA GLY A 229 2.30 -7.31 -27.54
C GLY A 229 1.52 -6.20 -28.26
N THR A 230 1.70 -6.10 -29.57
CA THR A 230 1.01 -5.10 -30.41
C THR A 230 -0.52 -5.27 -30.46
N HIS A 231 -1.02 -6.43 -30.04
CA HIS A 231 -2.46 -6.77 -30.06
C HIS A 231 -2.98 -7.14 -28.66
N ASP A 232 -2.21 -6.88 -27.61
CA ASP A 232 -2.66 -7.15 -26.26
C ASP A 232 -3.70 -6.10 -25.84
N GLU A 233 -4.90 -6.57 -25.49
CA GLU A 233 -5.97 -5.74 -24.95
C GLU A 233 -6.05 -5.93 -23.45
N VAL A 234 -6.11 -4.83 -22.71
CA VAL A 234 -6.31 -4.81 -21.26
C VAL A 234 -7.61 -4.06 -20.96
N ILE A 235 -8.52 -4.71 -20.26
CA ILE A 235 -9.66 -3.99 -19.66
C ILE A 235 -9.10 -3.10 -18.56
N ALA A 236 -8.92 -1.82 -18.85
CA ALA A 236 -8.61 -0.81 -17.87
C ALA A 236 -9.92 -0.14 -17.46
N GLU A 237 -10.15 0.01 -16.15
CA GLU A 237 -11.09 1.02 -15.70
C GLU A 237 -10.51 2.34 -16.19
N SER A 238 -11.28 3.03 -17.05
CA SER A 238 -10.94 4.39 -17.41
C SER A 238 -10.87 5.16 -16.07
N ASP A 239 -9.72 5.76 -15.77
CA ASP A 239 -9.64 6.91 -14.88
C ASP A 239 -10.45 8.03 -15.56
N LEU A 240 -11.76 7.83 -15.65
CA LEU A 240 -12.67 8.93 -15.73
C LEU A 240 -12.44 9.67 -14.40
N GLN A 241 -11.44 10.55 -14.40
CA GLN A 241 -11.51 11.72 -13.54
C GLN A 241 -12.97 12.18 -13.71
N PRO A 242 -13.81 12.12 -12.68
CA PRO A 242 -15.19 12.59 -12.84
C PRO A 242 -15.00 13.96 -13.47
N THR A 243 -15.52 14.11 -14.71
CA THR A 243 -15.52 15.41 -15.38
C THR A 243 -16.03 16.35 -14.31
N PRO A 244 -15.28 17.38 -13.88
CA PRO A 244 -15.71 18.20 -12.78
C PRO A 244 -17.14 18.64 -13.16
N VAL A 245 -18.12 18.26 -12.35
CA VAL A 245 -19.51 18.61 -12.58
C VAL A 245 -19.54 20.12 -12.44
N LEU A 246 -19.35 20.83 -13.55
CA LEU A 246 -19.44 22.28 -13.57
C LEU A 246 -20.90 22.61 -13.38
N MET A 247 -21.18 23.33 -12.32
CA MET A 247 -22.53 23.86 -12.07
C MET A 247 -22.83 24.97 -13.08
N ARG A 248 -24.06 25.04 -13.51
CA ARG A 248 -24.49 26.08 -14.46
C ARG A 248 -24.61 27.42 -13.75
N THR A 249 -24.09 28.47 -14.36
CA THR A 249 -24.16 29.85 -13.85
C THR A 249 -25.55 30.46 -14.02
N ASP A 250 -26.33 29.98 -15.01
CA ASP A 250 -27.68 30.45 -15.36
C ASP A 250 -28.79 29.58 -14.73
N ALA A 251 -28.48 28.90 -13.62
CA ALA A 251 -29.42 28.03 -12.93
C ALA A 251 -29.42 28.31 -11.43
N THR A 252 -30.56 28.08 -10.79
CA THR A 252 -30.71 28.12 -9.33
C THR A 252 -30.66 26.69 -8.77
N TYR A 253 -29.94 26.52 -7.66
CA TYR A 253 -29.85 25.29 -6.91
C TYR A 253 -30.46 25.49 -5.52
N LEU A 254 -31.37 24.61 -5.15
CA LEU A 254 -32.10 24.65 -3.89
C LEU A 254 -31.59 23.53 -2.98
N ILE A 255 -31.24 23.89 -1.73
CA ILE A 255 -30.71 22.94 -0.74
C ILE A 255 -31.60 22.97 0.49
N THR A 256 -32.38 21.92 0.70
CA THR A 256 -33.14 21.75 1.95
C THR A 256 -32.21 21.25 3.06
N GLY A 257 -32.40 21.80 4.28
CA GLY A 257 -31.42 21.58 5.35
C GLY A 257 -30.10 22.31 5.11
N GLY A 258 -30.06 23.26 4.16
CA GLY A 258 -28.89 24.01 3.72
C GLY A 258 -28.34 25.04 4.71
N THR A 259 -29.03 25.28 5.82
CA THR A 259 -28.66 26.33 6.77
C THR A 259 -27.66 25.92 7.84
N ARG A 260 -27.15 24.67 7.82
CA ARG A 260 -26.11 24.12 8.75
C ARG A 260 -25.54 22.81 8.27
N GLY A 261 -24.37 22.44 8.84
CA GLY A 261 -23.71 21.14 8.63
C GLY A 261 -23.48 20.83 7.15
N ILE A 262 -23.72 19.59 6.76
CA ILE A 262 -23.44 19.06 5.40
C ILE A 262 -24.13 19.89 4.31
N GLY A 263 -25.38 20.39 4.54
CA GLY A 263 -26.07 21.19 3.55
C GLY A 263 -25.36 22.52 3.26
N LEU A 264 -24.76 23.13 4.26
CA LEU A 264 -23.98 24.36 4.12
C LEU A 264 -22.66 24.12 3.40
N ASP A 265 -21.97 23.01 3.74
CA ASP A 265 -20.74 22.62 3.07
C ASP A 265 -20.97 22.28 1.59
N LEU A 266 -22.11 21.64 1.27
CA LEU A 266 -22.54 21.40 -0.11
C LEU A 266 -22.78 22.69 -0.88
N ALA A 267 -23.40 23.68 -0.25
CA ALA A 267 -23.59 25.00 -0.88
C ALA A 267 -22.22 25.61 -1.26
N GLN A 268 -21.28 25.60 -0.36
CA GLN A 268 -19.93 26.08 -0.63
C GLN A 268 -19.24 25.31 -1.78
N LEU A 269 -19.31 23.99 -1.76
CA LEU A 269 -18.77 23.15 -2.83
C LEU A 269 -19.42 23.46 -4.19
N MET A 270 -20.74 23.63 -4.24
CA MET A 270 -21.44 23.94 -5.48
C MET A 270 -21.05 25.32 -6.04
N ILE A 271 -20.82 26.31 -5.18
CA ILE A 271 -20.29 27.61 -5.59
C ILE A 271 -18.89 27.46 -6.17
N ASP A 272 -18.01 26.69 -5.51
CA ASP A 272 -16.64 26.42 -5.97
C ASP A 272 -16.62 25.66 -7.32
N LEU A 273 -17.67 24.86 -7.58
CA LEU A 273 -17.91 24.18 -8.86
C LEU A 273 -18.62 25.07 -9.93
N GLY A 274 -18.90 26.32 -9.63
CA GLY A 274 -19.37 27.29 -10.59
C GLY A 274 -20.86 27.70 -10.45
N ALA A 275 -21.59 27.20 -9.46
CA ALA A 275 -22.97 27.70 -9.18
C ALA A 275 -22.92 29.17 -8.82
N ARG A 276 -23.91 29.91 -9.31
CA ARG A 276 -24.03 31.34 -9.05
C ARG A 276 -25.31 31.72 -8.28
N ASN A 277 -26.31 30.86 -8.26
CA ASN A 277 -27.57 31.10 -7.54
C ASN A 277 -27.88 29.91 -6.65
N ILE A 278 -27.78 30.10 -5.34
CA ILE A 278 -27.97 29.06 -4.30
C ILE A 278 -29.10 29.53 -3.35
N VAL A 279 -30.06 28.67 -3.12
CA VAL A 279 -31.13 28.87 -2.15
C VAL A 279 -31.05 27.85 -1.04
N LEU A 280 -30.92 28.32 0.17
CA LEU A 280 -30.83 27.50 1.38
C LEU A 280 -32.18 27.49 2.11
N LEU A 281 -32.74 26.31 2.33
CA LEU A 281 -33.96 26.15 3.10
C LEU A 281 -33.68 25.48 4.44
N GLY A 282 -34.18 26.04 5.51
CA GLY A 282 -34.10 25.45 6.83
C GLY A 282 -34.96 26.20 7.86
N ARG A 283 -35.35 25.54 8.94
CA ARG A 283 -36.25 26.12 9.95
C ARG A 283 -35.72 27.41 10.60
N SER A 284 -34.41 27.56 10.68
CA SER A 284 -33.73 28.75 11.21
C SER A 284 -33.50 29.85 10.15
N GLY A 285 -33.76 29.59 8.88
CA GLY A 285 -33.45 30.53 7.81
C GLY A 285 -32.01 31.03 7.85
N GLY A 286 -31.83 32.32 7.56
CA GLY A 286 -30.50 32.98 7.58
C GLY A 286 -29.98 33.37 8.98
N SER A 287 -30.63 33.00 10.08
CA SER A 287 -30.27 33.49 11.42
C SER A 287 -29.02 32.88 12.03
N SER A 288 -28.52 31.74 11.51
CA SER A 288 -27.32 31.13 12.05
C SER A 288 -26.03 31.90 11.71
N GLN A 289 -25.07 31.91 12.62
CA GLN A 289 -23.81 32.61 12.42
C GLN A 289 -23.04 32.07 11.20
N GLU A 290 -23.17 30.77 10.92
CA GLU A 290 -22.54 30.11 9.79
C GLU A 290 -23.12 30.58 8.45
N VAL A 291 -24.44 30.68 8.35
CA VAL A 291 -25.12 31.21 7.16
C VAL A 291 -24.77 32.67 6.95
N GLN A 292 -24.74 33.48 8.02
CA GLN A 292 -24.38 34.90 7.92
C GLN A 292 -22.93 35.07 7.39
N LYS A 293 -21.97 34.21 7.82
CA LYS A 293 -20.61 34.22 7.27
C LYS A 293 -20.58 33.89 5.79
N LEU A 294 -21.42 32.92 5.34
CA LEU A 294 -21.50 32.56 3.93
C LEU A 294 -22.07 33.73 3.11
N LEU A 295 -23.17 34.32 3.57
CA LEU A 295 -23.79 35.48 2.91
C LEU A 295 -22.83 36.66 2.81
N GLN A 296 -22.12 36.99 3.88
CA GLN A 296 -21.09 38.04 3.90
C GLN A 296 -19.92 37.75 2.95
N LYS A 297 -19.48 36.50 2.90
CA LYS A 297 -18.39 36.10 2.01
C LYS A 297 -18.70 36.40 0.55
N TYR A 298 -19.94 36.23 0.13
CA TYR A 298 -20.34 36.39 -1.26
C TYR A 298 -21.12 37.71 -1.57
N ALA A 299 -21.34 38.56 -0.58
CA ALA A 299 -22.13 39.79 -0.71
C ALA A 299 -21.67 40.76 -1.83
N HIS A 300 -20.38 40.68 -2.21
CA HIS A 300 -19.77 41.58 -3.22
C HIS A 300 -19.21 40.80 -4.42
N THR A 301 -19.73 39.60 -4.66
CA THR A 301 -19.34 38.74 -5.78
C THR A 301 -20.52 38.57 -6.77
N ASP A 302 -20.26 37.82 -7.83
CA ASP A 302 -21.29 37.42 -8.81
C ASP A 302 -22.14 36.19 -8.33
N VAL A 303 -21.93 35.77 -7.09
CA VAL A 303 -22.66 34.64 -6.48
C VAL A 303 -23.83 35.19 -5.63
N HIS A 304 -25.02 34.72 -5.95
CA HIS A 304 -26.23 35.08 -5.22
C HIS A 304 -26.64 33.93 -4.30
N VAL A 305 -26.63 34.17 -2.99
CA VAL A 305 -27.00 33.19 -1.97
C VAL A 305 -28.15 33.76 -1.15
N GLU A 306 -29.27 33.03 -1.08
CA GLU A 306 -30.40 33.36 -0.24
C GLU A 306 -30.68 32.23 0.77
N ALA A 307 -31.21 32.61 1.94
CA ALA A 307 -31.57 31.66 2.98
C ALA A 307 -32.95 31.96 3.55
N PHE A 308 -33.88 31.02 3.38
CA PHE A 308 -35.25 31.14 3.82
C PHE A 308 -35.55 30.25 5.02
N ALA A 309 -36.35 30.80 5.95
CA ALA A 309 -36.93 30.01 7.02
C ALA A 309 -38.11 29.20 6.44
N CYS A 310 -37.98 27.87 6.43
CA CYS A 310 -38.95 26.97 5.85
C CYS A 310 -38.96 25.61 6.57
N ASP A 311 -40.13 25.15 6.94
CA ASP A 311 -40.35 23.74 7.21
C ASP A 311 -40.68 23.03 5.90
N VAL A 312 -39.73 22.27 5.39
CA VAL A 312 -39.88 21.55 4.10
C VAL A 312 -40.94 20.44 4.15
N GLY A 313 -41.49 20.14 5.33
CA GLY A 313 -42.65 19.29 5.51
C GLY A 313 -44.01 20.05 5.28
N SER A 314 -43.99 21.39 5.16
CA SER A 314 -45.19 22.20 4.85
C SER A 314 -45.27 22.55 3.36
N PRO A 315 -46.19 21.97 2.61
CA PRO A 315 -46.36 22.28 1.19
C PRO A 315 -46.64 23.78 0.91
N GLU A 316 -47.37 24.43 1.81
CA GLU A 316 -47.72 25.86 1.68
C GLU A 316 -46.48 26.74 1.75
N GLN A 317 -45.63 26.55 2.80
CA GLN A 317 -44.40 27.33 2.95
C GLN A 317 -43.45 27.11 1.78
N LEU A 318 -43.38 25.86 1.29
CA LEU A 318 -42.51 25.53 0.18
C LEU A 318 -43.00 26.20 -1.12
N GLN A 319 -44.32 26.22 -1.35
CA GLN A 319 -44.91 26.87 -2.53
C GLN A 319 -44.62 28.37 -2.53
N ASP A 320 -44.82 29.05 -1.38
CA ASP A 320 -44.55 30.48 -1.24
C ASP A 320 -43.09 30.83 -1.63
N ILE A 321 -42.15 30.01 -1.20
CA ILE A 321 -40.72 30.20 -1.53
C ILE A 321 -40.46 29.94 -3.01
N VAL A 322 -41.02 28.88 -3.58
CA VAL A 322 -40.85 28.56 -5.00
C VAL A 322 -41.40 29.71 -5.87
N ASP A 323 -42.51 30.32 -5.47
CA ASP A 323 -43.13 31.47 -6.16
C ASP A 323 -42.24 32.73 -6.09
N VAL A 324 -41.55 32.96 -4.97
CA VAL A 324 -40.53 34.02 -4.82
C VAL A 324 -39.34 33.78 -5.70
N ILE A 325 -38.75 32.60 -5.60
CA ILE A 325 -37.56 32.20 -6.38
C ILE A 325 -37.84 32.30 -7.88
N GLY A 326 -39.03 31.87 -8.31
CA GLY A 326 -39.39 31.86 -9.73
C GLY A 326 -39.55 33.26 -10.36
N LYS A 327 -39.65 34.31 -9.54
CA LYS A 327 -39.75 35.71 -10.00
C LYS A 327 -38.36 36.38 -10.11
N ASP A 328 -37.49 36.10 -9.17
CA ASP A 328 -36.29 36.90 -8.94
C ASP A 328 -34.99 36.17 -9.34
N LEU A 329 -35.01 34.83 -9.47
CA LEU A 329 -33.86 34.02 -9.76
C LEU A 329 -33.99 33.21 -11.06
N PRO A 330 -32.91 32.79 -11.68
CA PRO A 330 -32.94 31.87 -12.81
C PRO A 330 -33.69 30.56 -12.48
N PRO A 331 -34.10 29.78 -13.49
CA PRO A 331 -34.87 28.56 -13.27
C PRO A 331 -34.14 27.56 -12.33
N VAL A 332 -34.90 26.96 -11.39
CA VAL A 332 -34.40 25.89 -10.55
C VAL A 332 -34.06 24.67 -11.42
N ARG A 333 -32.80 24.24 -11.40
CA ARG A 333 -32.28 23.09 -12.17
C ARG A 333 -31.75 21.96 -11.29
N GLY A 334 -31.62 22.20 -10.01
CA GLY A 334 -31.18 21.18 -9.08
C GLY A 334 -31.73 21.39 -7.68
N VAL A 335 -32.14 20.29 -7.05
CA VAL A 335 -32.59 20.26 -5.66
C VAL A 335 -31.77 19.21 -4.91
N ILE A 336 -31.15 19.62 -3.81
CA ILE A 336 -30.48 18.72 -2.88
C ILE A 336 -31.33 18.65 -1.60
N HIS A 337 -31.78 17.44 -1.27
CA HIS A 337 -32.51 17.19 -0.04
C HIS A 337 -31.56 16.71 1.05
N SER A 338 -31.18 17.61 1.97
CA SER A 338 -30.29 17.38 3.12
C SER A 338 -30.98 17.61 4.47
N ALA A 339 -32.31 17.78 4.46
CA ALA A 339 -33.08 17.92 5.69
C ALA A 339 -33.24 16.53 6.37
N LEU A 340 -32.63 16.33 7.53
CA LEU A 340 -32.70 15.11 8.31
C LEU A 340 -33.24 15.39 9.72
N LEU A 341 -34.24 14.61 10.15
CA LEU A 341 -34.68 14.55 11.54
C LEU A 341 -34.14 13.28 12.20
N LEU A 342 -33.12 13.41 13.04
CA LEU A 342 -32.62 12.30 13.85
C LEU A 342 -33.46 12.18 15.12
N SER A 343 -34.27 11.12 15.23
CA SER A 343 -34.98 10.74 16.43
C SER A 343 -34.27 9.54 17.07
N VAL A 344 -33.57 9.76 18.18
CA VAL A 344 -32.96 8.68 18.94
C VAL A 344 -33.97 8.16 19.94
N CYS A 345 -34.59 7.02 19.69
CA CYS A 345 -35.37 6.29 20.69
C CYS A 345 -34.41 5.64 21.69
N HIS A 346 -34.32 6.18 22.89
CA HIS A 346 -33.72 5.47 24.03
C HIS A 346 -34.63 4.32 24.43
N HIS A 347 -34.40 3.13 23.88
CA HIS A 347 -34.91 1.90 24.48
C HIS A 347 -34.11 1.65 25.74
N LYS A 348 -34.72 1.92 26.91
CA LYS A 348 -34.27 1.36 28.17
C LYS A 348 -34.40 -0.17 28.04
N CYS A 349 -33.28 -0.87 27.88
CA CYS A 349 -33.22 -2.31 28.14
C CYS A 349 -33.56 -2.55 29.61
N HIS A 350 -34.80 -2.94 29.89
CA HIS A 350 -35.11 -3.61 31.13
C HIS A 350 -34.40 -4.96 31.10
N ALA A 351 -33.37 -5.09 31.93
CA ALA A 351 -32.79 -6.38 32.26
C ALA A 351 -33.90 -7.22 32.93
N LEU A 352 -34.35 -8.26 32.23
CA LEU A 352 -35.10 -9.35 32.81
C LEU A 352 -34.10 -10.18 33.62
N HIS A 353 -34.04 -9.90 34.94
CA HIS A 353 -33.72 -10.89 35.92
C HIS A 353 -34.98 -11.70 36.12
N ASN A 354 -34.92 -13.01 35.84
CA ASN A 354 -35.76 -13.99 36.55
C ASN A 354 -35.19 -15.40 36.35
N HIS A 355 -34.89 -15.98 37.48
CA HIS A 355 -34.91 -17.39 37.97
C HIS A 355 -34.16 -18.45 37.18
#